data_5014415e60756d0121cf936080d5e5ff
#
_entry.id   5014415e60756d0121cf936080d5e5ff
#
_cell.length_a   1.000
_cell.length_b   1.000
_cell.length_c   1.000
_cell.angle_alpha   90.00
_cell.angle_beta   90.00
_cell.angle_gamma   90.00
#
_symmetry.space_group_name_H-M   'P 1'
#
loop_
_entity.id
_entity.type
_entity.pdbx_description
1 polymer ?
#
loop_
_entity_poly.entity_id
_entity_poly.type
_entity_poly.pdbx_seq_one_letter_code
_entity_poly.pdbx_strand_id
1 'polypeptide(L)'
;VGSFVFGKHAMPPLKDTQNEHDDRRLPIDRVGIKNLRHPLRIRDRDQTAQHTVATVSLAVDLPHQFKGTHMSRFVEVLNAHGRELTVADIAALPRELQKRLQAEKAHAVFRFPWFRAKKAPVTGAEGLLDYGVVFEVDSAGEQLDFVVTVEVPVTTLCPCSKAISRHGAHNQRGLVTLAVRFREPVWIEELIEIVETSASCELYSLLKRPDEKHVTEAAYENPVFVEDLVRNVALKARAHPQIRWFRVEAENFESIHNHNAWAVIEKGGEGEKV
;
A
#
# COMPACT_ATOMS: atom_id res chain seq x y z
N VAL A 1 41.64 13.53 44.06
CA VAL A 1 40.62 13.19 43.04
C VAL A 1 41.39 12.84 41.79
N GLY A 2 41.61 11.51 41.57
CA GLY A 2 42.37 10.99 40.42
C GLY A 2 41.51 10.96 39.19
N SER A 3 41.92 11.64 38.10
CA SER A 3 41.30 11.61 36.78
C SER A 3 41.75 10.31 36.09
N PHE A 4 40.80 9.39 35.90
CA PHE A 4 41.01 8.22 35.05
C PHE A 4 40.97 8.65 33.58
N VAL A 5 42.09 8.69 32.93
CA VAL A 5 42.22 8.84 31.47
C VAL A 5 42.01 7.46 30.86
N PHE A 6 40.84 7.22 30.28
CA PHE A 6 40.63 6.05 29.44
C PHE A 6 41.42 6.24 28.14
N GLY A 7 42.53 5.55 28.02
CA GLY A 7 43.30 5.47 26.78
C GLY A 7 42.39 4.86 25.67
N LYS A 8 42.19 5.60 24.59
CA LYS A 8 41.58 5.07 23.35
C LYS A 8 42.55 4.04 22.74
N HIS A 9 42.45 2.78 23.15
CA HIS A 9 43.03 1.72 22.37
C HIS A 9 42.27 1.64 21.03
N ALA A 10 42.92 2.02 19.94
CA ALA A 10 42.40 1.78 18.62
C ALA A 10 42.27 0.25 18.43
N MET A 11 41.03 -0.25 18.36
CA MET A 11 40.79 -1.65 18.04
C MET A 11 41.35 -1.92 16.66
N PRO A 12 41.99 -3.09 16.41
CA PRO A 12 42.40 -3.47 15.07
C PRO A 12 41.17 -3.51 14.14
N PRO A 13 41.32 -3.16 12.86
CA PRO A 13 40.21 -3.17 11.91
C PRO A 13 39.62 -4.58 11.84
N LEU A 14 38.31 -4.69 12.09
CA LEU A 14 37.57 -5.95 11.99
C LEU A 14 37.50 -6.36 10.51
N LYS A 15 37.60 -7.68 10.27
CA LYS A 15 37.52 -8.24 8.93
C LYS A 15 36.14 -8.00 8.31
N ASP A 16 36.08 -7.42 7.12
CA ASP A 16 34.84 -7.21 6.35
C ASP A 16 34.55 -8.45 5.48
N THR A 17 33.82 -9.41 6.08
CA THR A 17 33.48 -10.67 5.42
C THR A 17 32.38 -10.53 4.35
N GLN A 18 31.65 -9.42 4.34
CA GLN A 18 30.58 -9.17 3.35
C GLN A 18 31.14 -8.80 1.98
N ASN A 19 32.31 -8.17 1.95
CA ASN A 19 33.04 -7.86 0.71
C ASN A 19 33.96 -8.98 0.21
N GLU A 20 33.96 -10.16 0.86
CA GLU A 20 34.67 -11.30 0.35
C GLU A 20 34.08 -11.79 -0.97
N HIS A 21 34.91 -12.43 -1.80
CA HIS A 21 34.49 -13.04 -3.06
C HIS A 21 33.61 -14.27 -2.77
N ASP A 22 32.52 -14.46 -3.57
CA ASP A 22 31.68 -15.63 -3.54
C ASP A 22 31.91 -16.51 -4.78
N ASP A 23 32.37 -17.73 -4.56
CA ASP A 23 32.69 -18.69 -5.62
C ASP A 23 31.49 -19.36 -6.27
N ARG A 24 30.29 -19.24 -5.67
CA ARG A 24 29.06 -19.87 -6.16
C ARG A 24 28.52 -19.26 -7.44
N ARG A 25 28.90 -18.02 -7.76
CA ARG A 25 28.53 -17.28 -8.99
C ARG A 25 27.03 -17.14 -9.22
N LEU A 26 26.24 -17.07 -8.13
CA LEU A 26 24.81 -16.85 -8.17
C LEU A 26 24.47 -15.43 -7.67
N PRO A 27 23.92 -14.55 -8.50
CA PRO A 27 23.45 -13.26 -8.05
C PRO A 27 22.20 -13.43 -7.18
N ILE A 28 21.95 -12.46 -6.30
CA ILE A 28 20.73 -12.39 -5.50
C ILE A 28 19.87 -11.25 -6.03
N ASP A 29 18.63 -11.56 -6.42
CA ASP A 29 17.71 -10.56 -6.98
C ASP A 29 17.31 -9.49 -5.96
N ARG A 30 17.09 -9.88 -4.71
CA ARG A 30 16.73 -8.96 -3.62
C ARG A 30 17.33 -9.42 -2.29
N VAL A 31 18.13 -8.57 -1.68
CA VAL A 31 18.67 -8.75 -0.33
C VAL A 31 18.52 -7.45 0.45
N GLY A 32 18.09 -7.51 1.70
CA GLY A 32 17.86 -6.30 2.49
C GLY A 32 17.16 -6.55 3.82
N ILE A 33 16.46 -5.53 4.30
CA ILE A 33 15.76 -5.53 5.59
C ILE A 33 14.23 -5.55 5.38
N LYS A 34 13.52 -6.19 6.30
CA LYS A 34 12.04 -6.23 6.33
C LYS A 34 11.51 -5.91 7.73
N ASN A 35 10.24 -5.48 7.78
CA ASN A 35 9.50 -5.27 9.01
C ASN A 35 10.09 -4.20 9.95
N LEU A 36 10.86 -3.25 9.41
CA LEU A 36 11.31 -2.10 10.17
C LEU A 36 10.15 -1.10 10.31
N ARG A 37 9.83 -0.68 11.53
CA ARG A 37 8.81 0.36 11.76
C ARG A 37 9.44 1.74 11.73
N HIS A 38 8.84 2.64 10.95
CA HIS A 38 9.34 4.01 10.80
C HIS A 38 8.17 5.02 10.74
N PRO A 39 8.27 6.18 11.40
CA PRO A 39 7.26 7.24 11.30
C PRO A 39 7.16 7.79 9.87
N LEU A 40 5.94 8.07 9.42
CA LEU A 40 5.65 8.74 8.15
C LEU A 40 4.82 9.98 8.38
N ARG A 41 4.99 10.95 7.49
CA ARG A 41 4.16 12.14 7.37
C ARG A 41 3.64 12.27 5.96
N ILE A 42 2.37 11.99 5.75
CA ILE A 42 1.72 12.00 4.45
C ILE A 42 0.70 13.16 4.43
N ARG A 43 0.70 13.95 3.36
CA ARG A 43 -0.31 14.98 3.14
C ARG A 43 -1.55 14.38 2.50
N ASP A 44 -2.71 14.81 2.96
CA ASP A 44 -3.99 14.56 2.34
C ASP A 44 -4.30 15.59 1.25
N ARG A 45 -5.43 15.41 0.56
CA ARG A 45 -5.90 16.33 -0.49
C ARG A 45 -6.14 17.76 0.03
N ASP A 46 -6.53 17.91 1.28
CA ASP A 46 -6.77 19.20 1.93
C ASP A 46 -5.49 19.85 2.48
N GLN A 47 -4.31 19.31 2.13
CA GLN A 47 -2.98 19.75 2.56
C GLN A 47 -2.73 19.60 4.07
N THR A 48 -3.56 18.86 4.77
CA THR A 48 -3.33 18.47 6.16
C THR A 48 -2.31 17.33 6.20
N ALA A 49 -1.45 17.31 7.20
CA ALA A 49 -0.48 16.23 7.34
C ALA A 49 -0.99 15.18 8.32
N GLN A 50 -1.06 13.93 7.87
CA GLN A 50 -1.34 12.80 8.73
C GLN A 50 -0.02 12.12 9.13
N HIS A 51 0.18 11.95 10.45
CA HIS A 51 1.28 11.19 11.01
C HIS A 51 0.84 9.75 11.20
N THR A 52 1.63 8.81 10.68
CA THR A 52 1.38 7.37 10.80
C THR A 52 2.69 6.62 11.00
N VAL A 53 2.61 5.31 11.16
CA VAL A 53 3.78 4.44 11.28
C VAL A 53 3.74 3.40 10.19
N ALA A 54 4.74 3.42 9.31
CA ALA A 54 4.89 2.40 8.29
C ALA A 54 5.68 1.19 8.77
N THR A 55 5.33 0.04 8.24
CA THR A 55 6.20 -1.13 8.18
C THR A 55 6.98 -1.08 6.87
N VAL A 56 8.30 -0.94 6.99
CA VAL A 56 9.22 -0.68 5.88
C VAL A 56 9.99 -1.94 5.53
N SER A 57 10.13 -2.20 4.21
CA SER A 57 11.04 -3.19 3.67
C SER A 57 11.91 -2.54 2.60
N LEU A 58 13.22 -2.72 2.68
CA LEU A 58 14.20 -2.16 1.76
C LEU A 58 15.10 -3.27 1.24
N ALA A 59 15.34 -3.32 -0.06
CA ALA A 59 16.22 -4.31 -0.68
C ALA A 59 16.99 -3.72 -1.85
N VAL A 60 18.11 -4.36 -2.17
CA VAL A 60 18.87 -4.13 -3.39
C VAL A 60 19.20 -5.47 -4.04
N ASP A 61 19.60 -5.48 -5.30
CA ASP A 61 20.24 -6.62 -5.91
C ASP A 61 21.67 -6.80 -5.39
N LEU A 62 22.18 -8.02 -5.42
CA LEU A 62 23.57 -8.33 -5.04
C LEU A 62 24.24 -9.11 -6.17
N PRO A 63 25.21 -8.51 -6.84
CA PRO A 63 25.99 -9.18 -7.89
C PRO A 63 26.72 -10.42 -7.36
N HIS A 64 26.89 -11.42 -8.22
CA HIS A 64 27.41 -12.75 -7.87
C HIS A 64 28.81 -12.76 -7.25
N GLN A 65 29.60 -11.69 -7.44
CA GLN A 65 30.97 -11.60 -6.90
C GLN A 65 31.02 -11.22 -5.41
N PHE A 66 29.94 -10.72 -4.84
CA PHE A 66 29.89 -10.31 -3.44
C PHE A 66 29.21 -11.36 -2.57
N LYS A 67 29.81 -11.64 -1.42
CA LYS A 67 29.29 -12.61 -0.44
C LYS A 67 28.07 -12.10 0.31
N GLY A 68 27.96 -10.78 0.53
CA GLY A 68 26.87 -10.17 1.28
C GLY A 68 26.79 -8.66 1.11
N THR A 69 25.83 -8.06 1.80
CA THR A 69 25.67 -6.60 1.88
C THR A 69 25.53 -6.13 3.33
N HIS A 70 25.89 -4.88 3.60
CA HIS A 70 25.85 -4.30 4.94
C HIS A 70 24.44 -3.84 5.31
N MET A 71 23.75 -4.57 6.17
CA MET A 71 22.37 -4.27 6.60
C MET A 71 22.22 -2.92 7.30
N SER A 72 23.26 -2.46 8.02
CA SER A 72 23.24 -1.14 8.66
C SER A 72 23.09 0.01 7.66
N ARG A 73 23.62 -0.13 6.44
CA ARG A 73 23.54 0.91 5.40
C ARG A 73 22.11 1.22 4.96
N PHE A 74 21.19 0.24 5.00
CA PHE A 74 19.77 0.47 4.73
C PHE A 74 19.15 1.39 5.78
N VAL A 75 19.47 1.16 7.05
CA VAL A 75 18.98 1.99 8.16
C VAL A 75 19.63 3.38 8.14
N GLU A 76 20.93 3.46 7.80
CA GLU A 76 21.64 4.75 7.64
C GLU A 76 20.98 5.62 6.56
N VAL A 77 20.65 5.05 5.40
CA VAL A 77 19.97 5.77 4.31
C VAL A 77 18.58 6.23 4.77
N LEU A 78 17.81 5.36 5.41
CA LEU A 78 16.48 5.72 5.92
C LEU A 78 16.57 6.87 6.93
N ASN A 79 17.51 6.81 7.87
CA ASN A 79 17.69 7.82 8.93
C ASN A 79 18.23 9.16 8.40
N ALA A 80 18.88 9.19 7.22
CA ALA A 80 19.38 10.41 6.61
C ALA A 80 18.25 11.39 6.23
N HIS A 81 17.04 10.89 5.99
CA HIS A 81 15.84 11.69 5.70
C HIS A 81 15.18 12.29 6.97
N GLY A 82 15.75 12.06 8.16
CA GLY A 82 15.22 12.57 9.42
C GLY A 82 14.28 11.59 10.12
N ARG A 83 13.45 12.13 11.00
CA ARG A 83 12.57 11.31 11.85
C ARG A 83 11.25 10.92 11.18
N GLU A 84 10.84 11.66 10.14
CA GLU A 84 9.60 11.44 9.43
C GLU A 84 9.85 11.55 7.93
N LEU A 85 9.40 10.57 7.17
CA LEU A 85 9.50 10.53 5.71
C LEU A 85 8.28 11.19 5.07
N THR A 86 8.53 11.91 3.99
CA THR A 86 7.49 12.38 3.06
C THR A 86 7.39 11.45 1.84
N VAL A 87 6.35 11.64 1.01
CA VAL A 87 6.22 10.88 -0.26
C VAL A 87 7.42 11.14 -1.18
N ALA A 88 7.96 12.36 -1.19
CA ALA A 88 9.15 12.70 -1.98
C ALA A 88 10.39 11.95 -1.51
N ASP A 89 10.59 11.82 -0.19
CA ASP A 89 11.68 11.03 0.40
C ASP A 89 11.53 9.55 0.02
N ILE A 90 10.32 9.01 0.11
CA ILE A 90 10.03 7.61 -0.28
C ILE A 90 10.38 7.37 -1.75
N ALA A 91 10.05 8.30 -2.65
CA ALA A 91 10.36 8.20 -4.07
C ALA A 91 11.86 8.29 -4.37
N ALA A 92 12.62 9.06 -3.59
CA ALA A 92 14.07 9.22 -3.75
C ALA A 92 14.88 8.06 -3.18
N LEU A 93 14.37 7.41 -2.14
CA LEU A 93 15.09 6.45 -1.30
C LEU A 93 15.69 5.26 -2.07
N PRO A 94 15.05 4.63 -3.07
CA PRO A 94 15.67 3.54 -3.83
C PRO A 94 16.94 3.98 -4.58
N ARG A 95 16.96 5.18 -5.15
CA ARG A 95 18.16 5.70 -5.84
C ARG A 95 19.31 5.96 -4.87
N GLU A 96 19.00 6.37 -3.66
CA GLU A 96 20.02 6.54 -2.61
C GLU A 96 20.58 5.22 -2.12
N LEU A 97 19.72 4.20 -2.00
CA LEU A 97 20.13 2.83 -1.70
C LEU A 97 21.06 2.30 -2.78
N GLN A 98 20.73 2.47 -4.08
CA GLN A 98 21.61 2.08 -5.19
C GLN A 98 23.00 2.71 -5.06
N LYS A 99 23.08 4.01 -4.82
CA LYS A 99 24.36 4.73 -4.65
C LYS A 99 25.13 4.24 -3.44
N ARG A 100 24.46 4.12 -2.28
CA ARG A 100 25.12 3.76 -1.01
C ARG A 100 25.60 2.32 -0.99
N LEU A 101 24.90 1.42 -1.65
CA LEU A 101 25.16 -0.02 -1.68
C LEU A 101 25.85 -0.48 -2.98
N GLN A 102 26.08 0.44 -3.94
CA GLN A 102 26.65 0.14 -5.25
C GLN A 102 25.86 -0.95 -5.99
N ALA A 103 24.54 -0.87 -5.94
CA ALA A 103 23.61 -1.79 -6.55
C ALA A 103 23.04 -1.24 -7.87
N GLU A 104 22.59 -2.10 -8.77
CA GLU A 104 21.96 -1.72 -10.03
C GLU A 104 20.46 -1.49 -9.84
N LYS A 105 19.85 -2.23 -8.89
CA LYS A 105 18.43 -2.17 -8.58
C LYS A 105 18.21 -1.96 -7.08
N ALA A 106 17.17 -1.22 -6.75
CA ALA A 106 16.73 -1.10 -5.37
C ALA A 106 15.19 -1.13 -5.30
N HIS A 107 14.68 -1.61 -4.18
CA HIS A 107 13.26 -1.81 -3.91
C HIS A 107 12.91 -1.33 -2.52
N ALA A 108 11.84 -0.54 -2.40
CA ALA A 108 11.35 -0.02 -1.14
C ALA A 108 9.83 -0.23 -1.05
N VAL A 109 9.36 -0.77 0.08
CA VAL A 109 7.94 -0.95 0.37
C VAL A 109 7.61 -0.33 1.70
N PHE A 110 6.57 0.49 1.72
CA PHE A 110 6.03 1.13 2.90
C PHE A 110 4.56 0.75 3.04
N ARG A 111 4.20 0.03 4.11
CA ARG A 111 2.81 -0.32 4.45
C ARG A 111 2.39 0.45 5.69
N PHE A 112 1.26 1.17 5.61
CA PHE A 112 0.78 1.98 6.73
C PHE A 112 -0.74 2.13 6.72
N PRO A 113 -1.37 2.32 7.88
CA PRO A 113 -2.78 2.71 7.95
C PRO A 113 -2.94 4.19 7.59
N TRP A 114 -3.98 4.47 6.80
CA TRP A 114 -4.43 5.80 6.45
C TRP A 114 -5.82 6.02 7.03
N PHE A 115 -6.02 7.10 7.78
CA PHE A 115 -7.28 7.38 8.43
C PHE A 115 -8.06 8.46 7.70
N ARG A 116 -9.36 8.25 7.52
CA ARG A 116 -10.27 9.24 6.94
C ARG A 116 -11.45 9.48 7.87
N ALA A 117 -11.75 10.74 8.14
CA ALA A 117 -12.99 11.12 8.81
C ALA A 117 -14.17 10.89 7.86
N LYS A 118 -15.15 10.12 8.32
CA LYS A 118 -16.39 9.83 7.59
C LYS A 118 -17.59 10.28 8.40
N LYS A 119 -18.52 10.96 7.73
CA LYS A 119 -19.80 11.39 8.31
C LYS A 119 -20.88 10.39 7.98
N ALA A 120 -21.56 9.91 9.00
CA ALA A 120 -22.73 9.06 8.85
C ALA A 120 -23.78 9.72 7.95
N PRO A 121 -24.44 8.99 7.03
CA PRO A 121 -25.19 9.57 5.91
C PRO A 121 -26.45 10.34 6.30
N VAL A 122 -27.05 10.06 7.46
CA VAL A 122 -28.28 10.71 7.93
C VAL A 122 -28.02 11.66 9.10
N THR A 123 -27.31 11.18 10.12
CA THR A 123 -27.08 11.95 11.34
C THR A 123 -25.88 12.87 11.27
N GLY A 124 -24.97 12.66 10.31
CA GLY A 124 -23.72 13.40 10.21
C GLY A 124 -22.73 13.10 11.36
N ALA A 125 -22.99 12.05 12.16
CA ALA A 125 -22.06 11.63 13.21
C ALA A 125 -20.70 11.26 12.58
N GLU A 126 -19.63 11.86 13.09
CA GLU A 126 -18.30 11.68 12.52
C GLU A 126 -17.51 10.58 13.22
N GLY A 127 -16.88 9.72 12.45
CA GLY A 127 -15.98 8.67 12.93
C GLY A 127 -14.78 8.51 12.02
N LEU A 128 -13.69 7.97 12.55
CA LEU A 128 -12.49 7.66 11.76
C LEU A 128 -12.57 6.23 11.23
N LEU A 129 -12.34 6.07 9.93
CA LEU A 129 -12.18 4.76 9.29
C LEU A 129 -10.75 4.65 8.78
N ASP A 130 -10.13 3.48 8.98
CA ASP A 130 -8.79 3.18 8.51
C ASP A 130 -8.82 2.38 7.21
N TYR A 131 -7.81 2.65 6.38
CA TYR A 131 -7.54 2.00 5.10
C TYR A 131 -6.10 1.53 5.07
N GLY A 132 -5.84 0.37 4.47
CA GLY A 132 -4.48 -0.06 4.20
C GLY A 132 -3.90 0.72 3.01
N VAL A 133 -2.68 1.23 3.16
CA VAL A 133 -1.96 1.88 2.05
C VAL A 133 -0.58 1.27 1.91
N VAL A 134 -0.19 1.01 0.66
CA VAL A 134 1.14 0.53 0.32
C VAL A 134 1.75 1.43 -0.74
N PHE A 135 2.92 1.95 -0.46
CA PHE A 135 3.81 2.54 -1.46
C PHE A 135 4.91 1.54 -1.79
N GLU A 136 5.03 1.21 -3.05
CA GLU A 136 6.06 0.33 -3.58
C GLU A 136 6.85 1.08 -4.64
N VAL A 137 8.17 1.19 -4.45
CA VAL A 137 9.04 1.94 -5.34
C VAL A 137 10.22 1.06 -5.74
N ASP A 138 10.32 0.81 -7.04
CA ASP A 138 11.43 0.11 -7.65
C ASP A 138 12.29 1.09 -8.45
N SER A 139 13.61 0.95 -8.37
CA SER A 139 14.53 1.65 -9.26
C SER A 139 15.48 0.67 -9.94
N ALA A 140 15.73 0.92 -11.24
CA ALA A 140 16.68 0.17 -12.04
C ALA A 140 17.42 1.17 -12.96
N GLY A 141 18.70 1.45 -12.68
CA GLY A 141 19.42 2.55 -13.31
C GLY A 141 18.69 3.89 -13.09
N GLU A 142 18.36 4.58 -14.19
CA GLU A 142 17.61 5.85 -14.15
C GLU A 142 16.08 5.68 -14.08
N GLN A 143 15.60 4.47 -14.31
CA GLN A 143 14.14 4.20 -14.29
C GLN A 143 13.63 4.12 -12.85
N LEU A 144 12.45 4.69 -12.63
CA LEU A 144 11.73 4.63 -11.37
C LEU A 144 10.29 4.15 -11.64
N ASP A 145 9.87 3.09 -10.96
CA ASP A 145 8.49 2.62 -10.95
C ASP A 145 7.89 2.83 -9.56
N PHE A 146 6.80 3.60 -9.48
CA PHE A 146 6.12 3.87 -8.23
C PHE A 146 4.68 3.38 -8.33
N VAL A 147 4.33 2.42 -7.48
CA VAL A 147 2.98 1.87 -7.34
C VAL A 147 2.38 2.32 -6.03
N VAL A 148 1.18 2.88 -6.09
CA VAL A 148 0.34 3.17 -4.92
C VAL A 148 -0.77 2.14 -4.87
N THR A 149 -0.92 1.49 -3.72
CA THR A 149 -2.00 0.53 -3.47
C THR A 149 -2.84 1.00 -2.30
N VAL A 150 -4.17 0.96 -2.45
CA VAL A 150 -5.14 1.14 -1.37
C VAL A 150 -5.92 -0.16 -1.13
N GLU A 151 -6.12 -0.49 0.14
CA GLU A 151 -6.95 -1.60 0.59
C GLU A 151 -8.20 -1.01 1.23
N VAL A 152 -9.34 -1.16 0.57
CA VAL A 152 -10.60 -0.46 0.92
C VAL A 152 -11.66 -1.48 1.29
N PRO A 153 -12.13 -1.48 2.55
CA PRO A 153 -13.24 -2.33 2.96
C PRO A 153 -14.57 -1.73 2.48
N VAL A 154 -15.45 -2.60 1.97
CA VAL A 154 -16.76 -2.24 1.41
C VAL A 154 -17.84 -3.23 1.82
N THR A 155 -19.11 -2.86 1.60
CA THR A 155 -20.23 -3.79 1.67
C THR A 155 -20.64 -4.24 0.27
N THR A 156 -20.89 -5.55 0.12
CA THR A 156 -21.52 -6.14 -1.08
C THR A 156 -22.77 -6.91 -0.70
N LEU A 157 -23.79 -6.83 -1.54
CA LEU A 157 -25.05 -7.56 -1.41
C LEU A 157 -25.28 -8.38 -2.67
N CYS A 158 -25.57 -9.66 -2.49
CA CYS A 158 -25.69 -10.62 -3.58
C CYS A 158 -26.93 -10.37 -4.45
N PRO A 159 -26.79 -10.00 -5.74
CA PRO A 159 -27.92 -9.84 -6.67
C PRO A 159 -28.72 -11.13 -6.85
N CYS A 160 -28.04 -12.27 -6.91
CA CYS A 160 -28.68 -13.57 -7.12
C CYS A 160 -29.60 -13.93 -5.94
N SER A 161 -29.12 -13.82 -4.70
CA SER A 161 -29.94 -14.11 -3.53
C SER A 161 -31.13 -13.13 -3.42
N LYS A 162 -30.93 -11.86 -3.78
CA LYS A 162 -32.01 -10.87 -3.85
C LYS A 162 -33.10 -11.28 -4.84
N ALA A 163 -32.72 -11.84 -6.00
CA ALA A 163 -33.67 -12.23 -7.04
C ALA A 163 -34.52 -13.45 -6.68
N ILE A 164 -34.00 -14.40 -5.91
CA ILE A 164 -34.67 -15.68 -5.61
C ILE A 164 -35.31 -15.75 -4.23
N SER A 165 -34.85 -14.94 -3.26
CA SER A 165 -35.33 -14.98 -1.90
C SER A 165 -36.62 -14.16 -1.72
N ARG A 166 -37.52 -14.66 -0.87
CA ARG A 166 -38.75 -13.94 -0.48
C ARG A 166 -38.49 -12.87 0.59
N HIS A 167 -37.38 -12.98 1.34
CA HIS A 167 -37.13 -12.21 2.56
C HIS A 167 -35.72 -11.62 2.61
N GLY A 168 -35.32 -10.88 1.59
CA GLY A 168 -34.05 -10.17 1.59
C GLY A 168 -32.97 -10.86 0.77
N ALA A 169 -31.71 -10.52 1.04
CA ALA A 169 -30.54 -11.05 0.38
C ALA A 169 -29.38 -11.11 1.38
N HIS A 170 -28.46 -12.06 1.19
CA HIS A 170 -27.25 -12.04 2.00
C HIS A 170 -26.34 -10.89 1.58
N ASN A 171 -25.66 -10.33 2.54
CA ASN A 171 -24.61 -9.33 2.36
C ASN A 171 -23.39 -9.72 3.18
N GLN A 172 -22.28 -9.13 2.84
CA GLN A 172 -20.99 -9.36 3.49
C GLN A 172 -20.07 -8.16 3.32
N ARG A 173 -19.00 -8.14 4.10
CA ARG A 173 -17.88 -7.26 3.82
C ARG A 173 -17.05 -7.82 2.68
N GLY A 174 -16.57 -6.92 1.82
CA GLY A 174 -15.53 -7.18 0.86
C GLY A 174 -14.31 -6.34 1.17
N LEU A 175 -13.15 -6.79 0.70
CA LEU A 175 -11.92 -6.02 0.67
C LEU A 175 -11.51 -5.82 -0.79
N VAL A 176 -11.35 -4.57 -1.19
CA VAL A 176 -10.87 -4.24 -2.53
C VAL A 176 -9.46 -3.68 -2.44
N THR A 177 -8.55 -4.30 -3.17
CA THR A 177 -7.17 -3.83 -3.34
C THR A 177 -7.05 -3.18 -4.71
N LEU A 178 -6.81 -1.87 -4.75
CA LEU A 178 -6.56 -1.11 -5.97
C LEU A 178 -5.11 -0.63 -5.99
N ALA A 179 -4.30 -1.20 -6.89
CA ALA A 179 -2.93 -0.78 -7.16
C ALA A 179 -2.89 0.03 -8.45
N VAL A 180 -2.16 1.16 -8.45
CA VAL A 180 -2.07 2.05 -9.61
C VAL A 180 -0.65 2.51 -9.87
N ARG A 181 -0.30 2.65 -11.17
CA ARG A 181 0.78 3.49 -11.66
C ARG A 181 0.18 4.75 -12.28
N PHE A 182 0.83 5.87 -12.07
CA PHE A 182 0.29 7.17 -12.46
C PHE A 182 1.29 7.98 -13.31
N ARG A 183 0.79 8.96 -14.05
CA ARG A 183 1.58 9.95 -14.78
C ARG A 183 2.01 11.08 -13.87
N GLU A 184 1.06 11.57 -13.06
CA GLU A 184 1.25 12.56 -12.02
C GLU A 184 0.61 12.04 -10.71
N PRO A 185 1.08 12.48 -9.54
CA PRO A 185 0.60 11.99 -8.25
C PRO A 185 -0.92 12.03 -8.13
N VAL A 186 -1.50 10.94 -7.65
CA VAL A 186 -2.94 10.78 -7.35
C VAL A 186 -3.12 10.74 -5.85
N TRP A 187 -4.17 11.38 -5.35
CA TRP A 187 -4.47 11.38 -3.93
C TRP A 187 -5.00 10.02 -3.47
N ILE A 188 -4.60 9.60 -2.27
CA ILE A 188 -5.08 8.36 -1.65
C ILE A 188 -6.60 8.37 -1.57
N GLU A 189 -7.19 9.52 -1.23
CA GLU A 189 -8.64 9.73 -1.12
C GLU A 189 -9.37 9.49 -2.45
N GLU A 190 -8.78 9.88 -3.58
CA GLU A 190 -9.37 9.63 -4.90
C GLU A 190 -9.43 8.14 -5.22
N LEU A 191 -8.39 7.39 -4.87
CA LEU A 191 -8.37 5.94 -5.05
C LEU A 191 -9.38 5.24 -4.14
N ILE A 192 -9.52 5.69 -2.90
CA ILE A 192 -10.54 5.20 -1.97
C ILE A 192 -11.95 5.49 -2.52
N GLU A 193 -12.22 6.71 -3.01
CA GLU A 193 -13.52 7.12 -3.57
C GLU A 193 -13.89 6.30 -4.82
N ILE A 194 -12.93 5.99 -5.68
CA ILE A 194 -13.13 5.08 -6.83
C ILE A 194 -13.69 3.74 -6.37
N VAL A 195 -13.15 3.17 -5.31
CA VAL A 195 -13.56 1.88 -4.78
C VAL A 195 -14.91 1.98 -4.06
N GLU A 196 -15.05 2.87 -3.08
CA GLU A 196 -16.25 2.99 -2.24
C GLU A 196 -17.50 3.22 -3.08
N THR A 197 -17.42 4.09 -4.09
CA THR A 197 -18.54 4.39 -5.00
C THR A 197 -18.82 3.29 -6.03
N SER A 198 -18.08 2.19 -6.02
CA SER A 198 -18.24 1.04 -6.93
C SER A 198 -18.90 -0.17 -6.27
N ALA A 199 -19.01 -0.19 -4.94
CA ALA A 199 -19.59 -1.26 -4.15
C ALA A 199 -21.10 -1.06 -3.90
N SER A 200 -21.75 -2.01 -3.25
CA SER A 200 -23.14 -1.86 -2.84
C SER A 200 -23.33 -0.71 -1.86
N CYS A 201 -22.43 -0.57 -0.92
CA CYS A 201 -22.35 0.56 0.02
C CYS A 201 -20.93 0.66 0.58
N GLU A 202 -20.52 1.86 0.95
CA GLU A 202 -19.32 2.12 1.73
C GLU A 202 -19.50 1.74 3.20
N LEU A 203 -18.39 1.62 3.95
CA LEU A 203 -18.41 1.34 5.38
C LEU A 203 -18.22 2.62 6.21
N TYR A 204 -18.67 2.55 7.45
CA TYR A 204 -18.55 3.61 8.45
C TYR A 204 -18.14 3.01 9.79
N SER A 205 -17.29 3.71 10.53
CA SER A 205 -16.91 3.32 11.90
C SER A 205 -17.95 3.72 12.96
N LEU A 206 -18.81 4.69 12.63
CA LEU A 206 -19.87 5.18 13.54
C LEU A 206 -21.16 5.37 12.75
N LEU A 207 -22.21 4.63 13.16
CA LEU A 207 -23.58 4.76 12.67
C LEU A 207 -24.54 4.86 13.86
N LYS A 208 -25.59 5.66 13.70
CA LYS A 208 -26.77 5.66 14.59
C LYS A 208 -27.91 4.89 13.91
N ARG A 209 -28.98 4.61 14.62
CA ARG A 209 -30.11 3.82 14.07
C ARG A 209 -30.68 4.34 12.74
N PRO A 210 -30.85 5.66 12.52
CA PRO A 210 -31.27 6.16 11.21
C PRO A 210 -30.25 5.89 10.10
N ASP A 211 -28.95 5.94 10.44
CA ASP A 211 -27.86 5.66 9.48
C ASP A 211 -27.82 4.17 9.15
N GLU A 212 -27.99 3.27 10.15
CA GLU A 212 -28.06 1.82 9.91
C GLU A 212 -29.18 1.46 8.95
N LYS A 213 -30.37 2.08 9.14
CA LYS A 213 -31.49 1.93 8.21
C LYS A 213 -31.08 2.34 6.79
N HIS A 214 -30.52 3.54 6.66
CA HIS A 214 -30.12 4.09 5.36
C HIS A 214 -29.11 3.20 4.63
N VAL A 215 -27.99 2.82 5.29
CA VAL A 215 -26.96 2.00 4.64
C VAL A 215 -27.45 0.59 4.30
N THR A 216 -28.36 0.04 5.11
CA THR A 216 -29.00 -1.26 4.83
C THR A 216 -29.86 -1.19 3.57
N GLU A 217 -30.71 -0.16 3.47
CA GLU A 217 -31.56 0.06 2.32
C GLU A 217 -30.75 0.40 1.06
N ALA A 218 -29.77 1.29 1.16
CA ALA A 218 -28.89 1.65 0.06
C ALA A 218 -28.14 0.43 -0.51
N ALA A 219 -27.57 -0.42 0.35
CA ALA A 219 -26.91 -1.64 -0.08
C ALA A 219 -27.90 -2.63 -0.74
N TYR A 220 -29.13 -2.72 -0.22
CA TYR A 220 -30.16 -3.57 -0.79
C TYR A 220 -30.64 -3.09 -2.16
N GLU A 221 -30.74 -1.80 -2.37
CA GLU A 221 -31.13 -1.18 -3.64
C GLU A 221 -30.03 -1.27 -4.70
N ASN A 222 -28.76 -1.37 -4.29
CA ASN A 222 -27.58 -1.44 -5.15
C ASN A 222 -26.83 -2.78 -5.00
N PRO A 223 -27.41 -3.93 -5.40
CA PRO A 223 -26.72 -5.21 -5.31
C PRO A 223 -25.58 -5.29 -6.34
N VAL A 224 -24.41 -5.81 -5.91
CA VAL A 224 -23.18 -5.86 -6.71
C VAL A 224 -22.49 -7.21 -6.51
N PHE A 225 -22.28 -7.97 -7.61
CA PHE A 225 -21.42 -9.15 -7.61
C PHE A 225 -19.94 -8.77 -7.46
N VAL A 226 -19.09 -9.71 -7.05
CA VAL A 226 -17.64 -9.49 -7.00
C VAL A 226 -17.06 -9.14 -8.38
N GLU A 227 -17.60 -9.76 -9.44
CA GLU A 227 -17.24 -9.48 -10.83
C GLU A 227 -17.65 -8.07 -11.27
N ASP A 228 -18.81 -7.61 -10.84
CA ASP A 228 -19.28 -6.25 -11.16
C ASP A 228 -18.49 -5.21 -10.37
N LEU A 229 -18.15 -5.51 -9.12
CA LEU A 229 -17.31 -4.66 -8.29
C LEU A 229 -15.96 -4.37 -8.95
N VAL A 230 -15.23 -5.42 -9.39
CA VAL A 230 -13.93 -5.20 -10.05
C VAL A 230 -14.10 -4.50 -11.41
N ARG A 231 -15.19 -4.75 -12.16
CA ARG A 231 -15.49 -4.03 -13.41
C ARG A 231 -15.78 -2.55 -13.17
N ASN A 232 -16.59 -2.23 -12.15
CA ASN A 232 -16.94 -0.85 -11.80
C ASN A 232 -15.70 -0.06 -11.39
N VAL A 233 -14.84 -0.62 -10.54
CA VAL A 233 -13.56 -0.02 -10.13
C VAL A 233 -12.65 0.15 -11.35
N ALA A 234 -12.51 -0.89 -12.19
CA ALA A 234 -11.68 -0.85 -13.39
C ALA A 234 -12.13 0.23 -14.38
N LEU A 235 -13.44 0.41 -14.59
CA LEU A 235 -13.98 1.46 -15.47
C LEU A 235 -13.63 2.85 -14.95
N LYS A 236 -13.74 3.09 -13.64
CA LYS A 236 -13.40 4.39 -13.04
C LYS A 236 -11.88 4.63 -13.04
N ALA A 237 -11.08 3.61 -12.70
CA ALA A 237 -9.62 3.71 -12.76
C ALA A 237 -9.13 4.01 -14.19
N ARG A 238 -9.73 3.35 -15.22
CA ARG A 238 -9.44 3.60 -16.62
C ARG A 238 -9.83 5.00 -17.08
N ALA A 239 -10.92 5.55 -16.56
CA ALA A 239 -11.38 6.90 -16.89
C ALA A 239 -10.58 8.01 -16.17
N HIS A 240 -9.79 7.67 -15.15
CA HIS A 240 -9.00 8.62 -14.39
C HIS A 240 -7.80 9.13 -15.21
N PRO A 241 -7.64 10.47 -15.42
CA PRO A 241 -6.66 11.01 -16.37
C PRO A 241 -5.20 10.72 -16.00
N GLN A 242 -4.91 10.52 -14.72
CA GLN A 242 -3.54 10.31 -14.23
C GLN A 242 -3.15 8.83 -14.13
N ILE A 243 -4.13 7.89 -14.11
CA ILE A 243 -3.82 6.46 -13.99
C ILE A 243 -3.41 5.92 -15.35
N ARG A 244 -2.21 5.30 -15.43
CA ARG A 244 -1.69 4.68 -16.65
C ARG A 244 -1.72 3.15 -16.62
N TRP A 245 -1.80 2.57 -15.43
CA TRP A 245 -1.93 1.14 -15.18
C TRP A 245 -2.66 0.95 -13.86
N PHE A 246 -3.46 -0.09 -13.79
CA PHE A 246 -4.09 -0.50 -12.55
C PHE A 246 -4.22 -2.02 -12.45
N ARG A 247 -4.23 -2.51 -11.23
CA ARG A 247 -4.68 -3.84 -10.85
C ARG A 247 -5.70 -3.68 -9.73
N VAL A 248 -6.91 -4.17 -9.98
CA VAL A 248 -7.97 -4.23 -8.97
C VAL A 248 -8.27 -5.69 -8.64
N GLU A 249 -8.31 -5.97 -7.36
CA GLU A 249 -8.68 -7.27 -6.80
C GLU A 249 -9.74 -7.05 -5.74
N ALA A 250 -10.79 -7.87 -5.76
CA ALA A 250 -11.84 -7.85 -4.75
C ALA A 250 -12.03 -9.24 -4.17
N GLU A 251 -12.15 -9.31 -2.85
CA GLU A 251 -12.45 -10.51 -2.08
C GLU A 251 -13.69 -10.25 -1.22
N ASN A 252 -14.78 -10.99 -1.46
CA ASN A 252 -15.98 -10.97 -0.65
C ASN A 252 -15.93 -12.07 0.40
N PHE A 253 -16.07 -11.71 1.67
CA PHE A 253 -16.14 -12.65 2.80
C PHE A 253 -17.57 -13.20 2.91
N GLU A 254 -17.88 -14.20 2.08
CA GLU A 254 -19.23 -14.73 1.90
C GLU A 254 -19.88 -15.18 3.21
N SER A 255 -21.08 -14.64 3.52
CA SER A 255 -21.75 -14.89 4.78
C SER A 255 -22.46 -16.24 4.86
N ILE A 256 -22.72 -16.90 3.73
CA ILE A 256 -23.45 -18.18 3.65
C ILE A 256 -22.59 -19.33 3.10
N HIS A 257 -21.30 -19.07 2.78
CA HIS A 257 -20.35 -20.05 2.29
C HIS A 257 -19.12 -20.13 3.20
N ASN A 258 -18.42 -21.24 3.16
CA ASN A 258 -17.15 -21.43 3.90
C ASN A 258 -15.90 -21.02 3.07
N HIS A 259 -16.11 -20.42 1.91
CA HIS A 259 -15.07 -19.86 1.05
C HIS A 259 -15.44 -18.42 0.69
N ASN A 260 -14.47 -17.66 0.23
CA ASN A 260 -14.66 -16.30 -0.26
C ASN A 260 -14.82 -16.29 -1.77
N ALA A 261 -15.61 -15.34 -2.30
CA ALA A 261 -15.65 -15.05 -3.73
C ALA A 261 -14.56 -14.04 -4.06
N TRP A 262 -13.85 -14.25 -5.19
CA TRP A 262 -12.71 -13.43 -5.55
C TRP A 262 -12.66 -13.16 -7.05
N ALA A 263 -12.26 -11.93 -7.41
CA ALA A 263 -12.08 -11.51 -8.78
C ALA A 263 -10.93 -10.52 -8.94
N VAL A 264 -10.28 -10.51 -10.11
CA VAL A 264 -9.18 -9.58 -10.42
C VAL A 264 -9.28 -9.09 -11.87
N ILE A 265 -8.93 -7.80 -12.07
CA ILE A 265 -8.67 -7.20 -13.38
C ILE A 265 -7.34 -6.46 -13.30
N GLU A 266 -6.50 -6.65 -14.31
CA GLU A 266 -5.28 -5.90 -14.51
C GLU A 266 -5.25 -5.34 -15.92
N LYS A 267 -4.98 -4.05 -16.10
CA LYS A 267 -4.95 -3.35 -17.39
C LYS A 267 -3.90 -2.24 -17.41
N GLY A 268 -3.39 -2.02 -18.60
CA GLY A 268 -2.33 -1.06 -18.86
C GLY A 268 -0.94 -1.67 -18.73
N GLY A 269 0.03 -1.05 -19.33
CA GLY A 269 1.43 -1.46 -19.38
C GLY A 269 2.15 -0.64 -20.42
N GLU A 270 3.45 -0.89 -20.61
CA GLU A 270 4.19 -0.26 -21.71
C GLU A 270 3.60 -0.70 -23.04
N GLY A 271 2.94 0.24 -23.75
CA GLY A 271 2.34 0.01 -25.08
C GLY A 271 0.84 -0.30 -25.13
N GLU A 272 0.17 -0.58 -24.02
CA GLU A 272 -1.29 -0.70 -23.97
C GLU A 272 -1.96 0.63 -23.65
N LYS A 273 -2.97 1.01 -24.47
CA LYS A 273 -3.92 2.08 -24.09
C LYS A 273 -4.86 1.50 -23.02
N VAL A 274 -4.88 2.12 -21.85
CA VAL A 274 -5.84 1.82 -20.78
C VAL A 274 -7.26 2.12 -21.25
#